data_96b107188084ea0e36a307acd592b759
#
_entry.id   96b107188084ea0e36a307acd592b759
#
_cell.length_a   1.000
_cell.length_b   1.000
_cell.length_c   1.000
_cell.angle_alpha   90.00
_cell.angle_beta   90.00
_cell.angle_gamma   90.00
#
_symmetry.space_group_name_H-M   'P 1'
#
loop_
_entity.id
_entity.type
_entity.pdbx_description
1 polymer ?
#
loop_
_entity_poly.entity_id
_entity_poly.type
_entity_poly.pdbx_seq_one_letter_code
_entity_poly.pdbx_strand_id
1 'polypeptide(L)'
;MTHVFDIFQERRLSVGKIDNNKQMKRESLLDSAFSLFINNGFSKTSISDIVNNAGVAKGTFYLYFKDKYDIRNHLIAHKASQVFQAAYSDLLRHPDIHDFEEQVLFITDNILDQFAANHSLVTLISKHLSWGFFKNSLTFAPFADTPAIYTIYESLLSHAAYTYRSPELMFYMILELVSGTSYNAILYQQPVPLEELKPELYAAICGIFKQFRIRKKRK
;
A
#
# COMPACT_ATOMS: atom_id res chain seq x y z
N MET A 1 -43.85 -1.01 -22.47
CA MET A 1 -42.90 -1.49 -21.43
C MET A 1 -41.40 -1.28 -21.78
N THR A 2 -41.07 -0.94 -23.00
CA THR A 2 -39.69 -0.78 -23.50
C THR A 2 -39.00 0.53 -23.02
N HIS A 3 -39.76 1.60 -22.80
CA HIS A 3 -39.19 2.93 -22.49
C HIS A 3 -38.65 3.10 -21.05
N VAL A 4 -39.14 2.30 -20.10
CA VAL A 4 -38.66 2.36 -18.69
C VAL A 4 -37.35 1.62 -18.52
N PHE A 5 -37.11 0.55 -19.29
CA PHE A 5 -35.86 -0.22 -19.27
C PHE A 5 -34.68 0.59 -19.83
N ASP A 6 -34.89 1.39 -20.88
CA ASP A 6 -33.87 2.24 -21.49
C ASP A 6 -33.42 3.35 -20.54
N ILE A 7 -34.32 3.95 -19.78
CA ILE A 7 -33.98 5.01 -18.80
C ILE A 7 -33.15 4.47 -17.65
N PHE A 8 -33.35 3.21 -17.22
CA PHE A 8 -32.54 2.56 -16.18
C PHE A 8 -31.17 2.14 -16.69
N GLN A 9 -31.05 1.73 -17.93
CA GLN A 9 -29.76 1.43 -18.59
C GLN A 9 -28.92 2.69 -18.79
N GLU A 10 -29.50 3.78 -19.29
CA GLU A 10 -28.82 5.07 -19.45
C GLU A 10 -28.40 5.68 -18.11
N ARG A 11 -29.21 5.56 -17.05
CA ARG A 11 -28.80 5.99 -15.70
C ARG A 11 -27.66 5.17 -15.13
N ARG A 12 -27.63 3.85 -15.31
CA ARG A 12 -26.50 3.00 -14.87
C ARG A 12 -25.20 3.34 -15.63
N LEU A 13 -25.27 3.54 -16.92
CA LEU A 13 -24.13 3.93 -17.75
C LEU A 13 -23.63 5.35 -17.42
N SER A 14 -24.56 6.29 -17.11
CA SER A 14 -24.17 7.65 -16.72
C SER A 14 -23.58 7.73 -15.32
N VAL A 15 -24.07 6.95 -14.36
CA VAL A 15 -23.50 6.85 -13.00
C VAL A 15 -22.10 6.26 -13.05
N GLY A 16 -21.89 5.16 -13.78
CA GLY A 16 -20.56 4.57 -13.95
C GLY A 16 -19.56 5.51 -14.66
N LYS A 17 -20.02 6.33 -15.61
CA LYS A 17 -19.19 7.29 -16.33
C LYS A 17 -18.82 8.51 -15.46
N ILE A 18 -19.71 8.94 -14.58
CA ILE A 18 -19.48 10.04 -13.62
C ILE A 18 -18.51 9.59 -12.53
N ASP A 19 -18.65 8.38 -12.01
CA ASP A 19 -17.76 7.82 -11.00
C ASP A 19 -16.36 7.56 -11.58
N ASN A 20 -16.27 7.08 -12.81
CA ASN A 20 -14.98 6.90 -13.52
C ASN A 20 -14.26 8.25 -13.74
N ASN A 21 -15.00 9.30 -14.13
CA ASN A 21 -14.43 10.64 -14.29
C ASN A 21 -13.94 11.24 -12.94
N LYS A 22 -14.64 10.96 -11.84
CA LYS A 22 -14.19 11.39 -10.50
C LYS A 22 -12.91 10.67 -10.10
N GLN A 23 -12.85 9.36 -10.31
CA GLN A 23 -11.68 8.55 -10.02
C GLN A 23 -10.47 8.99 -10.85
N MET A 24 -10.62 9.18 -12.16
CA MET A 24 -9.56 9.68 -13.04
C MET A 24 -9.00 11.03 -12.58
N LYS A 25 -9.85 11.98 -12.19
CA LYS A 25 -9.38 13.29 -11.68
C LYS A 25 -8.62 13.17 -10.36
N ARG A 26 -9.08 12.29 -9.48
CA ARG A 26 -8.41 12.02 -8.20
C ARG A 26 -7.05 11.38 -8.42
N GLU A 27 -6.96 10.40 -9.30
CA GLU A 27 -5.70 9.74 -9.68
C GLU A 27 -4.72 10.73 -10.33
N SER A 28 -5.18 11.56 -11.27
CA SER A 28 -4.36 12.61 -11.89
C SER A 28 -3.79 13.59 -10.85
N LEU A 29 -4.55 13.96 -9.83
CA LEU A 29 -4.05 14.78 -8.72
C LEU A 29 -3.00 14.05 -7.88
N LEU A 30 -3.19 12.76 -7.59
CA LEU A 30 -2.22 11.95 -6.85
C LEU A 30 -0.91 11.75 -7.62
N ASP A 31 -0.98 11.46 -8.92
CA ASP A 31 0.21 11.29 -9.76
C ASP A 31 0.97 12.61 -9.95
N SER A 32 0.26 13.72 -10.09
CA SER A 32 0.84 15.06 -10.13
C SER A 32 1.54 15.42 -8.81
N ALA A 33 0.89 15.11 -7.68
CA ALA A 33 1.47 15.32 -6.36
C ALA A 33 2.72 14.45 -6.16
N PHE A 34 2.68 13.18 -6.59
CA PHE A 34 3.84 12.28 -6.54
C PHE A 34 5.03 12.85 -7.29
N SER A 35 4.84 13.17 -8.57
CA SER A 35 5.89 13.72 -9.42
C SER A 35 6.51 14.99 -8.81
N LEU A 36 5.67 15.93 -8.37
CA LEU A 36 6.14 17.21 -7.82
C LEU A 36 6.80 17.05 -6.44
N PHE A 37 6.32 16.16 -5.58
CA PHE A 37 6.94 15.92 -4.27
C PHE A 37 8.30 15.25 -4.39
N ILE A 38 8.48 14.37 -5.38
CA ILE A 38 9.78 13.74 -5.64
C ILE A 38 10.76 14.74 -6.26
N ASN A 39 10.34 15.49 -7.27
CA ASN A 39 11.24 16.37 -8.04
C ASN A 39 11.56 17.69 -7.32
N ASN A 40 10.58 18.30 -6.68
CA ASN A 40 10.71 19.64 -6.08
C ASN A 40 10.79 19.60 -4.56
N GLY A 41 10.39 18.45 -3.95
CA GLY A 41 10.21 18.30 -2.52
C GLY A 41 8.84 18.79 -2.04
N PHE A 42 8.37 18.17 -0.94
CA PHE A 42 7.07 18.50 -0.35
C PHE A 42 6.93 19.98 0.00
N SER A 43 7.92 20.58 0.64
CA SER A 43 7.85 21.97 1.12
C SER A 43 7.70 22.99 -0.02
N LYS A 44 8.39 22.77 -1.14
CA LYS A 44 8.41 23.69 -2.28
C LYS A 44 7.24 23.51 -3.26
N THR A 45 6.44 22.46 -3.11
CA THR A 45 5.27 22.20 -3.95
C THR A 45 4.03 22.87 -3.38
N SER A 46 3.30 23.65 -4.17
CA SER A 46 2.02 24.25 -3.79
C SER A 46 0.83 23.47 -4.37
N ILE A 47 -0.37 23.69 -3.81
CA ILE A 47 -1.62 23.14 -4.38
C ILE A 47 -1.82 23.64 -5.82
N SER A 48 -1.43 24.89 -6.11
CA SER A 48 -1.54 25.45 -7.46
C SER A 48 -0.66 24.70 -8.47
N ASP A 49 0.56 24.31 -8.06
CA ASP A 49 1.44 23.50 -8.91
C ASP A 49 0.81 22.14 -9.21
N ILE A 50 0.23 21.50 -8.17
CA ILE A 50 -0.40 20.18 -8.31
C ILE A 50 -1.57 20.24 -9.30
N VAL A 51 -2.49 21.20 -9.16
CA VAL A 51 -3.67 21.28 -10.02
C VAL A 51 -3.32 21.69 -11.45
N ASN A 52 -2.33 22.57 -11.63
CA ASN A 52 -1.83 22.95 -12.94
C ASN A 52 -1.21 21.74 -13.66
N ASN A 53 -0.39 20.96 -12.97
CA ASN A 53 0.23 19.75 -13.52
C ASN A 53 -0.80 18.65 -13.81
N ALA A 54 -1.85 18.55 -12.98
CA ALA A 54 -2.97 17.60 -13.17
C ALA A 54 -3.97 18.05 -14.27
N GLY A 55 -3.87 19.29 -14.77
CA GLY A 55 -4.81 19.83 -15.75
C GLY A 55 -6.23 20.01 -15.20
N VAL A 56 -6.38 20.30 -13.90
CA VAL A 56 -7.70 20.50 -13.27
C VAL A 56 -7.83 21.85 -12.59
N ALA A 57 -9.07 22.33 -12.41
CA ALA A 57 -9.31 23.57 -11.68
C ALA A 57 -9.01 23.39 -10.18
N LYS A 58 -8.56 24.47 -9.50
CA LYS A 58 -8.24 24.47 -8.07
C LYS A 58 -9.42 24.02 -7.20
N GLY A 59 -10.66 24.36 -7.58
CA GLY A 59 -11.87 23.88 -6.90
C GLY A 59 -12.02 22.35 -6.95
N THR A 60 -11.53 21.70 -8.00
CA THR A 60 -11.54 20.24 -8.12
C THR A 60 -10.66 19.58 -7.06
N PHE A 61 -9.52 20.17 -6.70
CA PHE A 61 -8.67 19.69 -5.62
C PHE A 61 -9.44 19.55 -4.31
N TYR A 62 -10.16 20.61 -3.91
CA TYR A 62 -10.90 20.68 -2.66
C TYR A 62 -12.13 19.77 -2.59
N LEU A 63 -12.55 19.20 -3.71
CA LEU A 63 -13.56 18.12 -3.72
C LEU A 63 -13.02 16.79 -3.19
N TYR A 64 -11.68 16.58 -3.26
CA TYR A 64 -11.04 15.31 -2.92
C TYR A 64 -10.12 15.40 -1.71
N PHE A 65 -9.47 16.54 -1.50
CA PHE A 65 -8.42 16.72 -0.49
C PHE A 65 -8.59 18.04 0.23
N LYS A 66 -8.44 18.04 1.56
CA LYS A 66 -8.56 19.23 2.41
C LYS A 66 -7.41 20.20 2.20
N ASP A 67 -6.19 19.67 2.12
CA ASP A 67 -4.97 20.44 2.00
C ASP A 67 -3.82 19.60 1.42
N LYS A 68 -2.61 20.17 1.38
CA LYS A 68 -1.41 19.51 0.86
C LYS A 68 -0.97 18.31 1.70
N TYR A 69 -1.23 18.31 3.00
CA TYR A 69 -0.90 17.19 3.89
C TYR A 69 -1.87 16.03 3.66
N ASP A 70 -3.13 16.34 3.41
CA ASP A 70 -4.17 15.36 3.15
C ASP A 70 -3.90 14.60 1.84
N ILE A 71 -3.62 15.30 0.72
CA ILE A 71 -3.23 14.62 -0.53
C ILE A 71 -1.95 13.80 -0.37
N ARG A 72 -0.95 14.27 0.39
CA ARG A 72 0.26 13.49 0.68
C ARG A 72 -0.08 12.18 1.39
N ASN A 73 -0.93 12.24 2.41
CA ASN A 73 -1.30 11.06 3.17
C ASN A 73 -2.08 10.05 2.29
N HIS A 74 -3.00 10.54 1.48
CA HIS A 74 -3.70 9.72 0.49
C HIS A 74 -2.76 9.11 -0.55
N LEU A 75 -1.76 9.87 -1.02
CA LEU A 75 -0.76 9.40 -1.97
C LEU A 75 0.09 8.27 -1.38
N ILE A 76 0.55 8.41 -0.14
CA ILE A 76 1.34 7.38 0.54
C ILE A 76 0.51 6.10 0.68
N ALA A 77 -0.75 6.21 1.13
CA ALA A 77 -1.66 5.07 1.24
C ALA A 77 -1.90 4.38 -0.11
N HIS A 78 -2.12 5.17 -1.15
CA HIS A 78 -2.34 4.66 -2.50
C HIS A 78 -1.11 3.91 -3.03
N LYS A 79 0.08 4.50 -2.94
CA LYS A 79 1.32 3.86 -3.42
C LYS A 79 1.68 2.63 -2.59
N ALA A 80 1.50 2.66 -1.27
CA ALA A 80 1.69 1.48 -0.42
C ALA A 80 0.73 0.34 -0.78
N SER A 81 -0.54 0.66 -1.04
CA SER A 81 -1.52 -0.33 -1.50
C SER A 81 -1.15 -0.93 -2.85
N GLN A 82 -0.68 -0.12 -3.82
CA GLN A 82 -0.23 -0.60 -5.13
C GLN A 82 0.94 -1.59 -5.01
N VAL A 83 1.95 -1.25 -4.21
CA VAL A 83 3.13 -2.11 -3.97
C VAL A 83 2.71 -3.44 -3.34
N PHE A 84 1.88 -3.39 -2.31
CA PHE A 84 1.41 -4.60 -1.62
C PHE A 84 0.56 -5.48 -2.53
N GLN A 85 -0.35 -4.89 -3.32
CA GLN A 85 -1.20 -5.65 -4.23
C GLN A 85 -0.44 -6.28 -5.38
N ALA A 86 0.60 -5.61 -5.90
CA ALA A 86 1.49 -6.21 -6.88
C ALA A 86 2.17 -7.46 -6.30
N ALA A 87 2.69 -7.37 -5.07
CA ALA A 87 3.31 -8.49 -4.37
C ALA A 87 2.31 -9.63 -4.09
N TYR A 88 1.10 -9.30 -3.65
CA TYR A 88 0.06 -10.29 -3.42
C TYR A 88 -0.42 -10.96 -4.72
N SER A 89 -0.58 -10.19 -5.78
CA SER A 89 -0.96 -10.73 -7.11
C SER A 89 0.14 -11.65 -7.66
N ASP A 90 1.40 -11.38 -7.34
CA ASP A 90 2.51 -12.26 -7.68
C ASP A 90 2.47 -13.55 -6.86
N LEU A 91 2.24 -13.48 -5.55
CA LEU A 91 2.05 -14.65 -4.70
C LEU A 91 0.96 -15.59 -5.23
N LEU A 92 -0.16 -15.05 -5.73
CA LEU A 92 -1.25 -15.87 -6.29
C LEU A 92 -0.84 -16.68 -7.53
N ARG A 93 0.28 -16.35 -8.19
CA ARG A 93 0.87 -17.11 -9.30
C ARG A 93 1.79 -18.24 -8.84
N HIS A 94 2.05 -18.31 -7.51
CA HIS A 94 2.88 -19.33 -6.87
C HIS A 94 2.03 -20.23 -5.96
N PRO A 95 1.19 -21.12 -6.52
CA PRO A 95 0.29 -21.96 -5.75
C PRO A 95 1.01 -23.02 -4.90
N ASP A 96 2.30 -23.19 -5.07
CA ASP A 96 3.21 -24.04 -4.28
C ASP A 96 3.53 -23.41 -2.92
N ILE A 97 3.42 -22.09 -2.76
CA ILE A 97 3.65 -21.38 -1.48
C ILE A 97 2.34 -21.38 -0.66
N HIS A 98 2.21 -22.36 0.23
CA HIS A 98 0.97 -22.56 1.00
C HIS A 98 1.07 -22.14 2.47
N ASP A 99 2.29 -22.16 3.03
CA ASP A 99 2.50 -21.80 4.43
C ASP A 99 2.39 -20.30 4.65
N PHE A 100 1.67 -19.90 5.67
CA PHE A 100 1.46 -18.48 5.99
C PHE A 100 2.78 -17.70 6.16
N GLU A 101 3.76 -18.29 6.82
CA GLU A 101 5.03 -17.62 7.10
C GLU A 101 5.85 -17.48 5.81
N GLU A 102 5.84 -18.49 4.94
CA GLU A 102 6.45 -18.42 3.60
C GLU A 102 5.76 -17.37 2.72
N GLN A 103 4.43 -17.29 2.77
CA GLN A 103 3.67 -16.26 2.04
C GLN A 103 4.02 -14.84 2.49
N VAL A 104 4.16 -14.61 3.80
CA VAL A 104 4.58 -13.30 4.32
C VAL A 104 6.01 -12.97 3.91
N LEU A 105 6.93 -13.94 3.93
CA LEU A 105 8.30 -13.74 3.46
C LEU A 105 8.35 -13.43 1.96
N PHE A 106 7.59 -14.15 1.14
CA PHE A 106 7.49 -13.91 -0.30
C PHE A 106 6.97 -12.48 -0.59
N ILE A 107 5.87 -12.07 0.07
CA ILE A 107 5.34 -10.71 -0.08
C ILE A 107 6.39 -9.68 0.35
N THR A 108 7.10 -9.93 1.44
CA THR A 108 8.15 -9.02 1.95
C THR A 108 9.29 -8.89 0.93
N ASP A 109 9.77 -10.01 0.39
CA ASP A 109 10.84 -10.02 -0.62
C ASP A 109 10.44 -9.24 -1.87
N ASN A 110 9.25 -9.51 -2.40
CA ASN A 110 8.72 -8.82 -3.57
C ASN A 110 8.58 -7.29 -3.33
N ILE A 111 8.11 -6.88 -2.14
CA ILE A 111 8.03 -5.45 -1.77
C ILE A 111 9.42 -4.81 -1.73
N LEU A 112 10.41 -5.50 -1.18
CA LEU A 112 11.79 -5.02 -1.12
C LEU A 112 12.39 -4.85 -2.52
N ASP A 113 12.12 -5.78 -3.43
CA ASP A 113 12.55 -5.69 -4.83
C ASP A 113 11.88 -4.52 -5.57
N GLN A 114 10.57 -4.29 -5.36
CA GLN A 114 9.90 -3.12 -5.90
C GLN A 114 10.51 -1.81 -5.38
N PHE A 115 10.89 -1.77 -4.12
CA PHE A 115 11.56 -0.62 -3.52
C PHE A 115 12.98 -0.43 -4.06
N ALA A 116 13.74 -1.50 -4.24
CA ALA A 116 15.07 -1.44 -4.84
C ALA A 116 15.03 -0.95 -6.29
N ALA A 117 14.00 -1.35 -7.03
CA ALA A 117 13.77 -0.90 -8.41
C ALA A 117 13.28 0.56 -8.50
N ASN A 118 12.70 1.13 -7.43
CA ASN A 118 12.13 2.48 -7.43
C ASN A 118 12.38 3.23 -6.12
N HIS A 119 13.51 3.92 -6.05
CA HIS A 119 13.93 4.70 -4.89
C HIS A 119 12.96 5.83 -4.52
N SER A 120 12.16 6.33 -5.46
CA SER A 120 11.14 7.34 -5.19
C SER A 120 10.02 6.78 -4.31
N LEU A 121 9.65 5.50 -4.50
CA LEU A 121 8.69 4.81 -3.63
C LEU A 121 9.23 4.68 -2.21
N VAL A 122 10.50 4.27 -2.07
CA VAL A 122 11.15 4.17 -0.75
C VAL A 122 11.13 5.50 -0.03
N THR A 123 11.55 6.56 -0.72
CA THR A 123 11.59 7.92 -0.13
C THR A 123 10.21 8.41 0.30
N LEU A 124 9.17 8.09 -0.48
CA LEU A 124 7.81 8.49 -0.16
C LEU A 124 7.20 7.66 0.96
N ILE A 125 7.37 6.32 0.90
CA ILE A 125 6.61 5.39 1.74
C ILE A 125 7.30 5.13 3.06
N SER A 126 8.60 4.80 3.07
CA SER A 126 9.27 4.23 4.25
C SER A 126 9.38 5.20 5.45
N LYS A 127 9.49 6.51 5.21
CA LYS A 127 9.47 7.52 6.30
C LYS A 127 8.09 7.77 6.89
N HIS A 128 7.04 7.29 6.25
CA HIS A 128 5.66 7.62 6.57
C HIS A 128 4.80 6.38 6.89
N LEU A 129 5.30 5.17 6.64
CA LEU A 129 4.67 3.92 7.08
C LEU A 129 4.86 3.75 8.59
N SER A 130 4.15 4.55 9.37
CA SER A 130 3.97 4.28 10.79
C SER A 130 2.69 3.46 11.01
N TRP A 131 2.63 2.74 12.13
CA TRP A 131 1.43 2.00 12.52
C TRP A 131 0.17 2.88 12.55
N GLY A 132 0.27 4.11 13.03
CA GLY A 132 -0.84 5.05 13.03
C GLY A 132 -1.34 5.37 11.63
N PHE A 133 -0.44 5.49 10.67
CA PHE A 133 -0.77 5.66 9.26
C PHE A 133 -1.41 4.40 8.68
N PHE A 134 -0.84 3.22 8.96
CA PHE A 134 -1.37 1.94 8.53
C PHE A 134 -2.78 1.71 9.08
N LYS A 135 -3.00 1.93 10.38
CA LYS A 135 -4.31 1.80 11.03
C LYS A 135 -5.35 2.79 10.46
N ASN A 136 -4.95 4.03 10.19
CA ASN A 136 -5.81 5.03 9.55
C ASN A 136 -6.08 4.71 8.08
N SER A 137 -5.13 4.12 7.35
CA SER A 137 -5.33 3.66 5.97
C SER A 137 -6.27 2.45 5.88
N LEU A 138 -6.45 1.69 6.97
CA LEU A 138 -7.45 0.64 7.10
C LEU A 138 -8.88 1.20 7.22
N THR A 139 -9.03 2.39 7.82
CA THR A 139 -10.32 3.09 7.96
C THR A 139 -10.63 4.00 6.77
N PHE A 140 -9.62 4.44 6.04
CA PHE A 140 -9.77 5.09 4.75
C PHE A 140 -9.71 4.02 3.67
N ALA A 141 -10.86 3.45 3.28
CA ALA A 141 -10.97 2.72 2.03
C ALA A 141 -10.73 3.72 0.88
N PRO A 142 -9.51 3.86 0.37
CA PRO A 142 -9.22 4.91 -0.61
C PRO A 142 -9.79 4.57 -1.98
N PHE A 143 -10.13 3.30 -2.19
CA PHE A 143 -10.63 2.78 -3.47
C PHE A 143 -11.62 1.65 -3.19
N ALA A 144 -12.82 1.76 -3.75
CA ALA A 144 -13.94 0.84 -3.50
C ALA A 144 -13.68 -0.63 -3.88
N ASP A 145 -12.61 -0.92 -4.64
CA ASP A 145 -12.39 -2.24 -5.24
C ASP A 145 -11.11 -2.95 -4.78
N THR A 146 -10.35 -2.39 -3.84
CA THR A 146 -9.10 -3.00 -3.40
C THR A 146 -9.16 -3.42 -1.93
N PRO A 147 -8.98 -4.72 -1.62
CA PRO A 147 -8.93 -5.15 -0.23
C PRO A 147 -7.79 -4.43 0.50
N ALA A 148 -8.09 -3.95 1.70
CA ALA A 148 -7.09 -3.34 2.56
C ALA A 148 -5.95 -4.35 2.83
N ILE A 149 -4.73 -3.87 2.95
CA ILE A 149 -3.54 -4.71 3.23
C ILE A 149 -3.78 -5.64 4.43
N TYR A 150 -4.44 -5.13 5.47
CA TYR A 150 -4.77 -5.90 6.65
C TYR A 150 -5.79 -7.03 6.37
N THR A 151 -6.76 -6.81 5.51
CA THR A 151 -7.73 -7.85 5.10
C THR A 151 -7.04 -9.01 4.40
N ILE A 152 -6.05 -8.73 3.55
CA ILE A 152 -5.23 -9.77 2.92
C ILE A 152 -4.44 -10.53 3.99
N TYR A 153 -3.79 -9.82 4.91
CA TYR A 153 -3.05 -10.43 6.01
C TYR A 153 -3.95 -11.34 6.87
N GLU A 154 -5.16 -10.88 7.24
CA GLU A 154 -6.13 -11.70 7.98
C GLU A 154 -6.56 -12.94 7.18
N SER A 155 -6.75 -12.80 5.88
CA SER A 155 -7.07 -13.93 5.00
C SER A 155 -5.94 -14.95 4.99
N LEU A 156 -4.69 -14.54 4.80
CA LEU A 156 -3.52 -15.42 4.85
C LEU A 156 -3.41 -16.09 6.22
N LEU A 157 -3.55 -15.32 7.30
CA LEU A 157 -3.49 -15.80 8.68
C LEU A 157 -4.57 -16.85 9.00
N SER A 158 -5.76 -16.72 8.39
CA SER A 158 -6.85 -17.67 8.58
C SER A 158 -6.48 -19.09 8.16
N HIS A 159 -5.59 -19.23 7.18
CA HIS A 159 -5.08 -20.51 6.65
C HIS A 159 -3.76 -20.96 7.30
N ALA A 160 -3.21 -20.18 8.26
CA ALA A 160 -1.95 -20.51 8.90
C ALA A 160 -1.99 -21.86 9.63
N ALA A 161 -0.89 -22.62 9.57
CA ALA A 161 -0.74 -23.91 10.26
C ALA A 161 -0.67 -23.75 11.79
N TYR A 162 -0.28 -22.57 12.27
CA TYR A 162 -0.17 -22.25 13.69
C TYR A 162 -1.25 -21.28 14.13
N THR A 163 -1.52 -21.25 15.43
CA THR A 163 -2.25 -20.17 16.10
C THR A 163 -1.21 -19.21 16.68
N TYR A 164 -1.43 -17.91 16.49
CA TYR A 164 -0.53 -16.86 16.97
C TYR A 164 -1.22 -16.03 18.06
N ARG A 165 -0.46 -15.65 19.11
CA ARG A 165 -0.91 -14.64 20.05
C ARG A 165 -0.77 -13.25 19.43
N SER A 166 -1.72 -12.37 19.70
CA SER A 166 -1.66 -10.97 19.27
C SER A 166 -1.22 -10.79 17.80
N PRO A 167 -1.96 -11.33 16.80
CA PRO A 167 -1.54 -11.27 15.38
C PRO A 167 -1.34 -9.83 14.88
N GLU A 168 -2.11 -8.87 15.37
CA GLU A 168 -1.97 -7.45 15.06
C GLU A 168 -0.60 -6.90 15.49
N LEU A 169 -0.17 -7.24 16.72
CA LEU A 169 1.15 -6.84 17.21
C LEU A 169 2.28 -7.52 16.42
N MET A 170 2.10 -8.80 16.08
CA MET A 170 3.06 -9.53 15.25
C MET A 170 3.24 -8.85 13.88
N PHE A 171 2.13 -8.51 13.22
CA PHE A 171 2.16 -7.79 11.94
C PHE A 171 2.83 -6.42 12.08
N TYR A 172 2.49 -5.67 13.13
CA TYR A 172 3.12 -4.39 13.43
C TYR A 172 4.64 -4.50 13.56
N MET A 173 5.13 -5.48 14.34
CA MET A 173 6.58 -5.67 14.53
C MET A 173 7.29 -6.03 13.22
N ILE A 174 6.68 -6.86 12.38
CA ILE A 174 7.24 -7.19 11.06
C ILE A 174 7.28 -5.94 10.18
N LEU A 175 6.19 -5.17 10.12
CA LEU A 175 6.10 -3.96 9.32
C LEU A 175 7.16 -2.93 9.71
N GLU A 176 7.32 -2.65 11.01
CA GLU A 176 8.31 -1.70 11.52
C GLU A 176 9.74 -2.19 11.29
N LEU A 177 9.99 -3.48 11.46
CA LEU A 177 11.30 -4.07 11.18
C LEU A 177 11.66 -3.90 9.70
N VAL A 178 10.77 -4.28 8.78
CA VAL A 178 11.01 -4.19 7.33
C VAL A 178 11.19 -2.73 6.92
N SER A 179 10.28 -1.84 7.30
CA SER A 179 10.33 -0.44 6.88
C SER A 179 11.53 0.32 7.49
N GLY A 180 11.86 0.06 8.74
CA GLY A 180 12.96 0.72 9.44
C GLY A 180 14.35 0.31 8.93
N THR A 181 14.52 -0.98 8.59
CA THR A 181 15.82 -1.50 8.16
C THR A 181 16.09 -1.29 6.67
N SER A 182 15.06 -1.40 5.82
CA SER A 182 15.23 -1.37 4.36
C SER A 182 15.57 0.01 3.80
N TYR A 183 15.10 1.09 4.42
CA TYR A 183 15.30 2.45 3.91
C TYR A 183 16.77 2.79 3.66
N ASN A 184 17.61 2.63 4.68
CA ASN A 184 19.04 2.95 4.59
C ASN A 184 19.81 1.95 3.72
N ALA A 185 19.42 0.67 3.76
CA ALA A 185 20.05 -0.36 2.95
C ALA A 185 19.81 -0.13 1.45
N ILE A 186 18.59 0.28 1.07
CA ILE A 186 18.23 0.54 -0.33
C ILE A 186 18.85 1.84 -0.83
N LEU A 187 18.70 2.96 -0.08
CA LEU A 187 19.09 4.27 -0.59
C LEU A 187 20.57 4.59 -0.41
N TYR A 188 21.18 4.07 0.64
CA TYR A 188 22.55 4.45 1.03
C TYR A 188 23.50 3.26 1.16
N GLN A 189 23.00 2.03 0.98
CA GLN A 189 23.75 0.79 1.18
C GLN A 189 24.38 0.70 2.59
N GLN A 190 23.65 1.16 3.60
CA GLN A 190 24.10 1.25 4.98
C GLN A 190 23.12 0.59 5.97
N PRO A 191 23.62 -0.12 7.00
CA PRO A 191 25.05 -0.46 7.25
C PRO A 191 25.59 -1.46 6.23
N VAL A 192 24.69 -2.15 5.48
CA VAL A 192 24.99 -3.10 4.41
C VAL A 192 24.00 -2.87 3.24
N PRO A 193 24.34 -3.29 2.02
CA PRO A 193 23.40 -3.28 0.90
C PRO A 193 22.22 -4.24 1.13
N LEU A 194 21.12 -4.03 0.39
CA LEU A 194 19.88 -4.78 0.55
C LEU A 194 20.08 -6.30 0.44
N GLU A 195 20.91 -6.77 -0.47
CA GLU A 195 21.15 -8.20 -0.69
C GLU A 195 21.81 -8.89 0.52
N GLU A 196 22.64 -8.16 1.26
CA GLU A 196 23.23 -8.65 2.51
C GLU A 196 22.24 -8.53 3.69
N LEU A 197 21.32 -7.53 3.65
CA LEU A 197 20.31 -7.35 4.68
C LEU A 197 19.23 -8.42 4.60
N LYS A 198 18.77 -8.82 3.40
CA LYS A 198 17.63 -9.72 3.19
C LYS A 198 17.72 -11.00 4.02
N PRO A 199 18.80 -11.80 4.01
CA PRO A 199 18.87 -13.02 4.79
C PRO A 199 18.66 -12.81 6.30
N GLU A 200 19.29 -11.77 6.87
CA GLU A 200 19.17 -11.43 8.29
C GLU A 200 17.78 -10.93 8.65
N LEU A 201 17.17 -10.13 7.77
CA LEU A 201 15.81 -9.64 7.92
C LEU A 201 14.82 -10.80 7.94
N TYR A 202 14.94 -11.77 7.02
CA TYR A 202 14.05 -12.93 6.98
C TYR A 202 14.21 -13.82 8.21
N ALA A 203 15.46 -14.02 8.67
CA ALA A 203 15.73 -14.74 9.91
C ALA A 203 15.08 -14.05 11.12
N ALA A 204 15.12 -12.73 11.18
CA ALA A 204 14.48 -11.95 12.23
C ALA A 204 12.94 -12.06 12.17
N ILE A 205 12.33 -12.00 10.97
CA ILE A 205 10.88 -12.21 10.76
C ILE A 205 10.47 -13.62 11.22
N CYS A 206 11.23 -14.65 10.85
CA CYS A 206 11.01 -16.01 11.33
C CYS A 206 11.12 -16.11 12.86
N GLY A 207 12.01 -15.33 13.48
CA GLY A 207 12.13 -15.20 14.93
C GLY A 207 10.86 -14.61 15.56
N ILE A 208 10.28 -13.57 14.95
CA ILE A 208 9.01 -12.97 15.36
C ILE A 208 7.90 -14.02 15.28
N PHE A 209 7.76 -14.75 14.18
CA PHE A 209 6.75 -15.81 14.06
C PHE A 209 6.88 -16.83 15.19
N LYS A 210 8.09 -17.37 15.43
CA LYS A 210 8.37 -18.33 16.50
C LYS A 210 7.96 -17.80 17.88
N GLN A 211 8.26 -16.53 18.15
CA GLN A 211 7.90 -15.88 19.41
C GLN A 211 6.37 -15.80 19.62
N PHE A 212 5.61 -15.58 18.55
CA PHE A 212 4.17 -15.38 18.61
C PHE A 212 3.38 -16.68 18.46
N ARG A 213 3.95 -17.79 17.99
CA ARG A 213 3.29 -19.11 17.95
C ARG A 213 2.89 -19.56 19.35
N ILE A 214 1.64 -20.02 19.52
CA ILE A 214 1.15 -20.58 20.78
C ILE A 214 0.83 -22.08 20.68
N ARG A 215 0.29 -22.50 19.55
CA ARG A 215 0.00 -23.92 19.28
C ARG A 215 -0.19 -24.14 17.77
N LYS A 216 -0.02 -25.40 17.34
CA LYS A 216 -0.38 -25.81 15.99
C LYS A 216 -1.90 -25.93 15.88
N LYS A 217 -2.52 -25.42 14.82
CA LYS A 217 -3.94 -25.65 14.53
C LYS A 217 -4.17 -27.13 14.28
N ARG A 218 -5.18 -27.72 14.92
CA ARG A 218 -5.64 -29.07 14.55
C ARG A 218 -6.33 -28.97 13.20
N LYS A 219 -5.87 -29.76 12.25
CA LYS A 219 -6.56 -29.94 10.95
C LYS A 219 -7.87 -30.69 11.16
#